data_fe9c589062e6347f96768011ee4da1a5
#
_entry.id   fe9c589062e6347f96768011ee4da1a5
#
_cell.length_a   1.000
_cell.length_b   1.000
_cell.length_c   1.000
_cell.angle_alpha   90.00
_cell.angle_beta   90.00
_cell.angle_gamma   90.00
#
_symmetry.space_group_name_H-M   'P 1'
#
loop_
_entity.id
_entity.type
_entity.pdbx_description
1 polymer ?
#
loop_
_entity_poly.entity_id
_entity_poly.type
_entity_poly.pdbx_seq_one_letter_code
_entity_poly.pdbx_strand_id
1 'polypeptide(L)'
;MQRHTQMSTDVWSQLFKIPKKIWEDRTFQIAAGGLTLTFTVFSFLSTQGVEFDWQIILIWIIYALCILANYASHLFAVGTALKMQYLLGDRINLGKAYDHNDLNELYHTPDRRMSKFNRTVHIVLTCNVIYTLIYTSIHLI
;
A
#
# COMPACT_ATOMS: atom_id res chain seq x y z
N MET A 1 -22.63 2.83 -34.51
CA MET A 1 -22.44 1.79 -33.45
C MET A 1 -20.98 1.61 -33.02
N GLN A 2 -19.97 1.77 -33.86
CA GLN A 2 -18.54 1.61 -33.51
C GLN A 2 -17.94 2.71 -32.60
N ARG A 3 -18.44 3.93 -32.58
CA ARG A 3 -17.91 5.04 -31.74
C ARG A 3 -18.13 4.84 -30.24
N HIS A 4 -19.20 4.17 -29.81
CA HIS A 4 -19.47 3.91 -28.40
C HIS A 4 -18.55 2.87 -27.80
N THR A 5 -18.11 1.89 -28.57
CA THR A 5 -17.21 0.81 -28.10
C THR A 5 -15.78 1.31 -27.93
N GLN A 6 -15.30 2.22 -28.80
CA GLN A 6 -13.97 2.80 -28.69
C GLN A 6 -13.83 3.72 -27.47
N MET A 7 -14.84 4.55 -27.20
CA MET A 7 -14.85 5.45 -26.05
C MET A 7 -14.85 4.67 -24.70
N SER A 8 -15.44 3.49 -24.65
CA SER A 8 -15.40 2.58 -23.51
C SER A 8 -13.99 2.07 -23.24
N THR A 9 -13.26 1.60 -24.27
CA THR A 9 -11.90 1.06 -24.14
C THR A 9 -10.89 2.11 -23.74
N ASP A 10 -11.01 3.34 -24.19
CA ASP A 10 -10.09 4.44 -23.84
C ASP A 10 -10.28 4.92 -22.41
N VAL A 11 -11.52 5.01 -21.94
CA VAL A 11 -11.84 5.30 -20.52
C VAL A 11 -11.29 4.20 -19.62
N TRP A 12 -11.41 2.94 -20.01
CA TRP A 12 -10.84 1.81 -19.28
C TRP A 12 -9.30 1.89 -19.22
N SER A 13 -8.64 2.20 -20.32
CA SER A 13 -7.19 2.30 -20.36
C SER A 13 -6.64 3.46 -19.51
N GLN A 14 -7.41 4.55 -19.40
CA GLN A 14 -7.04 5.69 -18.53
C GLN A 14 -7.35 5.44 -17.06
N LEU A 15 -8.43 4.74 -16.72
CA LEU A 15 -8.76 4.35 -15.35
C LEU A 15 -7.76 3.35 -14.78
N PHE A 16 -7.17 2.49 -15.60
CA PHE A 16 -6.17 1.50 -15.18
C PHE A 16 -4.71 1.98 -15.32
N LYS A 17 -4.44 3.11 -15.95
CA LYS A 17 -3.13 3.79 -15.87
C LYS A 17 -2.97 4.52 -14.53
N ILE A 18 -3.09 3.76 -13.44
CA ILE A 18 -2.96 4.33 -12.11
C ILE A 18 -1.47 4.49 -11.78
N PRO A 19 -0.98 5.72 -11.56
CA PRO A 19 0.38 5.96 -11.07
C PRO A 19 0.62 5.44 -9.63
N LYS A 20 -0.39 4.88 -8.97
CA LYS A 20 -0.35 4.36 -7.60
C LYS A 20 0.66 3.25 -7.38
N LYS A 21 0.91 2.43 -8.38
CA LYS A 21 1.79 1.27 -8.29
C LYS A 21 3.21 1.63 -7.80
N ILE A 22 3.72 2.80 -8.19
CA ILE A 22 5.08 3.22 -7.86
C ILE A 22 5.25 3.49 -6.35
N TRP A 23 4.25 4.07 -5.67
CA TRP A 23 4.34 4.39 -4.24
C TRP A 23 4.16 3.16 -3.36
N GLU A 24 3.27 2.28 -3.74
CA GLU A 24 2.97 1.04 -3.01
C GLU A 24 4.16 0.08 -3.07
N ASP A 25 4.78 -0.09 -4.25
CA ASP A 25 5.97 -0.90 -4.42
C ASP A 25 7.16 -0.35 -3.62
N ARG A 26 7.33 0.98 -3.54
CA ARG A 26 8.40 1.60 -2.74
C ARG A 26 8.19 1.41 -1.25
N THR A 27 6.98 1.56 -0.75
CA THR A 27 6.67 1.33 0.69
C THR A 27 7.01 -0.09 1.09
N PHE A 28 6.60 -1.06 0.27
CA PHE A 28 6.92 -2.47 0.48
C PHE A 28 8.44 -2.71 0.48
N GLN A 29 9.16 -2.17 -0.51
CA GLN A 29 10.62 -2.31 -0.62
C GLN A 29 11.35 -1.70 0.59
N ILE A 30 10.94 -0.50 1.04
CA ILE A 30 11.54 0.15 2.22
C ILE A 30 11.25 -0.67 3.49
N ALA A 31 10.03 -1.15 3.68
CA ALA A 31 9.68 -1.93 4.85
C ALA A 31 10.39 -3.29 4.87
N ALA A 32 10.40 -4.01 3.75
CA ALA A 32 11.09 -5.30 3.63
C ALA A 32 12.61 -5.14 3.73
N GLY A 33 13.18 -4.13 3.08
CA GLY A 33 14.61 -3.80 3.17
C GLY A 33 15.01 -3.39 4.59
N GLY A 34 14.21 -2.58 5.25
CA GLY A 34 14.40 -2.18 6.65
C GLY A 34 14.36 -3.38 7.60
N LEU A 35 13.39 -4.27 7.43
CA LEU A 35 13.28 -5.49 8.22
C LEU A 35 14.51 -6.38 8.04
N THR A 36 14.92 -6.62 6.80
CA THR A 36 16.09 -7.45 6.48
C THR A 36 17.38 -6.84 7.02
N LEU A 37 17.58 -5.54 6.82
CA LEU A 37 18.77 -4.84 7.29
C LEU A 37 18.86 -4.85 8.82
N THR A 38 17.77 -4.54 9.50
CA THR A 38 17.74 -4.55 10.97
C THR A 38 17.97 -5.97 11.51
N PHE A 39 17.36 -6.98 10.90
CA PHE A 39 17.59 -8.38 11.30
C PHE A 39 19.07 -8.76 11.17
N THR A 40 19.71 -8.39 10.05
CA THR A 40 21.13 -8.66 9.80
C THR A 40 22.03 -7.96 10.81
N VAL A 41 21.80 -6.65 11.05
CA VAL A 41 22.58 -5.86 12.00
C VAL A 41 22.44 -6.40 13.42
N PHE A 42 21.22 -6.67 13.86
CA PHE A 42 21.01 -7.17 15.21
C PHE A 42 21.47 -8.62 15.39
N SER A 43 21.38 -9.46 14.37
CA SER A 43 22.00 -10.79 14.41
C SER A 43 23.52 -10.70 14.58
N PHE A 44 24.17 -9.76 13.88
CA PHE A 44 25.59 -9.50 14.06
C PHE A 44 25.91 -8.99 15.47
N LEU A 45 25.17 -8.01 15.99
CA LEU A 45 25.36 -7.47 17.34
C LEU A 45 25.15 -8.55 18.42
N SER A 46 24.22 -9.47 18.22
CA SER A 46 24.03 -10.62 19.11
C SER A 46 25.27 -11.52 19.19
N THR A 47 26.01 -11.68 18.09
CA THR A 47 27.30 -12.42 18.10
C THR A 47 28.38 -11.70 18.89
N GLN A 48 28.24 -10.39 19.10
CA GLN A 48 29.14 -9.56 19.93
C GLN A 48 28.69 -9.49 21.41
N GLY A 49 27.65 -10.25 21.79
CA GLY A 49 27.17 -10.29 23.17
C GLY A 49 26.13 -9.22 23.53
N VAL A 50 25.61 -8.49 22.55
CA VAL A 50 24.51 -7.55 22.77
C VAL A 50 23.22 -8.34 22.96
N GLU A 51 22.57 -8.16 24.12
CA GLU A 51 21.30 -8.82 24.41
C GLU A 51 20.16 -8.25 23.59
N PHE A 52 19.22 -9.11 23.18
CA PHE A 52 18.01 -8.68 22.48
C PHE A 52 17.08 -7.94 23.46
N ASP A 53 16.89 -6.64 23.22
CA ASP A 53 15.94 -5.83 23.96
C ASP A 53 14.54 -5.88 23.30
N TRP A 54 13.49 -5.70 24.12
CA TRP A 54 12.10 -5.60 23.65
C TRP A 54 11.91 -4.51 22.58
N GLN A 55 12.76 -3.49 22.57
CA GLN A 55 12.72 -2.41 21.58
C GLN A 55 13.02 -2.92 20.15
N ILE A 56 13.93 -3.88 20.02
CA ILE A 56 14.26 -4.53 18.73
C ILE A 56 13.05 -5.30 18.20
N ILE A 57 12.39 -6.02 19.10
CA ILE A 57 11.18 -6.78 18.77
C ILE A 57 10.08 -5.82 18.30
N LEU A 58 9.92 -4.69 18.96
CA LEU A 58 8.95 -3.66 18.57
C LEU A 58 9.24 -3.09 17.18
N ILE A 59 10.50 -2.78 16.87
CA ILE A 59 10.94 -2.34 15.55
C ILE A 59 10.52 -3.34 14.47
N TRP A 60 10.77 -4.62 14.70
CA TRP A 60 10.42 -5.67 13.73
C TRP A 60 8.91 -5.84 13.56
N ILE A 61 8.16 -5.78 14.65
CA ILE A 61 6.69 -5.84 14.61
C ILE A 61 6.15 -4.68 13.76
N ILE A 62 6.66 -3.47 13.91
CA ILE A 62 6.21 -2.32 13.14
C ILE A 62 6.53 -2.50 11.65
N TYR A 63 7.72 -2.97 11.28
CA TYR A 63 8.03 -3.28 9.88
C TYR A 63 7.09 -4.35 9.31
N ALA A 64 6.85 -5.43 10.04
CA ALA A 64 5.94 -6.50 9.63
C ALA A 64 4.50 -5.97 9.45
N LEU A 65 4.02 -5.14 10.36
CA LEU A 65 2.71 -4.51 10.25
C LEU A 65 2.61 -3.58 9.04
N CYS A 66 3.66 -2.81 8.71
CA CYS A 66 3.70 -1.99 7.50
C CYS A 66 3.62 -2.83 6.22
N ILE A 67 4.30 -3.99 6.18
CA ILE A 67 4.23 -4.94 5.05
C ILE A 67 2.81 -5.49 4.92
N LEU A 68 2.21 -5.95 6.02
CA LEU A 68 0.85 -6.48 6.03
C LEU A 68 -0.19 -5.41 5.64
N ALA A 69 -0.03 -4.17 6.13
CA ALA A 69 -0.90 -3.06 5.78
C ALA A 69 -0.82 -2.75 4.28
N ASN A 70 0.38 -2.77 3.70
CA ASN A 70 0.55 -2.58 2.27
C ASN A 70 -0.11 -3.70 1.46
N TYR A 71 0.04 -4.95 1.89
CA TYR A 71 -0.62 -6.08 1.26
C TYR A 71 -2.15 -5.99 1.35
N ALA A 72 -2.70 -5.63 2.51
CA ALA A 72 -4.14 -5.41 2.69
C ALA A 72 -4.65 -4.28 1.79
N SER A 73 -3.87 -3.20 1.62
CA SER A 73 -4.16 -2.12 0.69
C SER A 73 -4.28 -2.62 -0.76
N HIS A 74 -3.38 -3.49 -1.18
CA HIS A 74 -3.43 -4.12 -2.50
C HIS A 74 -4.67 -4.97 -2.70
N LEU A 75 -4.99 -5.84 -1.73
CA LEU A 75 -6.20 -6.68 -1.80
C LEU A 75 -7.47 -5.84 -1.87
N PHE A 76 -7.53 -4.76 -1.11
CA PHE A 76 -8.67 -3.84 -1.14
C PHE A 76 -8.81 -3.15 -2.51
N ALA A 77 -7.70 -2.69 -3.10
CA ALA A 77 -7.70 -2.08 -4.42
C ALA A 77 -8.19 -3.05 -5.50
N VAL A 78 -7.73 -4.30 -5.47
CA VAL A 78 -8.20 -5.35 -6.39
C VAL A 78 -9.69 -5.64 -6.19
N GLY A 79 -10.16 -5.78 -4.95
CA GLY A 79 -11.56 -6.00 -4.63
C GLY A 79 -12.48 -4.86 -5.11
N THR A 80 -12.02 -3.61 -4.98
CA THR A 80 -12.75 -2.44 -5.47
C THR A 80 -12.80 -2.42 -7.00
N ALA A 81 -11.70 -2.75 -7.67
CA ALA A 81 -11.64 -2.82 -9.13
C ALA A 81 -12.57 -3.91 -9.68
N LEU A 82 -12.59 -5.10 -9.08
CA LEU A 82 -13.48 -6.20 -9.47
C LEU A 82 -14.95 -5.82 -9.27
N LYS A 83 -15.30 -5.20 -8.13
CA LYS A 83 -16.66 -4.72 -7.88
C LYS A 83 -17.10 -3.69 -8.91
N MET A 84 -16.20 -2.80 -9.29
CA MET A 84 -16.45 -1.80 -10.32
C MET A 84 -16.65 -2.45 -11.69
N GLN A 85 -15.84 -3.45 -12.06
CA GLN A 85 -16.02 -4.20 -13.31
C GLN A 85 -17.39 -4.88 -13.37
N TYR A 86 -17.81 -5.51 -12.29
CA TYR A 86 -19.10 -6.19 -12.22
C TYR A 86 -20.26 -5.21 -12.42
N LEU A 87 -20.26 -4.09 -11.69
CA LEU A 87 -21.31 -3.07 -11.79
C LEU A 87 -21.34 -2.36 -13.15
N LEU A 88 -20.19 -2.16 -13.77
CA LEU A 88 -20.09 -1.62 -15.14
C LEU A 88 -20.65 -2.60 -16.16
N GLY A 89 -20.32 -3.89 -16.04
CA GLY A 89 -20.85 -4.95 -16.91
C GLY A 89 -22.37 -5.05 -16.87
N ASP A 90 -22.94 -5.03 -15.67
CA ASP A 90 -24.40 -5.08 -15.48
C ASP A 90 -25.11 -3.88 -16.10
N ARG A 91 -24.56 -2.67 -15.95
CA ARG A 91 -25.17 -1.47 -16.51
C ARG A 91 -25.08 -1.39 -18.04
N ILE A 92 -23.95 -1.83 -18.62
CA ILE A 92 -23.81 -1.94 -20.07
C ILE A 92 -24.85 -2.91 -20.64
N ASN A 93 -25.04 -4.06 -19.99
CA ASN A 93 -26.03 -5.05 -20.40
C ASN A 93 -27.47 -4.55 -20.27
N LEU A 94 -27.75 -3.67 -19.33
CA LEU A 94 -29.08 -3.08 -19.09
C LEU A 94 -29.31 -1.79 -19.91
N GLY A 95 -28.34 -1.30 -20.68
CA GLY A 95 -28.45 -0.07 -21.48
C GLY A 95 -28.66 1.21 -20.65
N LYS A 96 -28.31 1.19 -19.36
CA LYS A 96 -28.50 2.33 -18.44
C LYS A 96 -27.33 3.30 -18.54
N ALA A 97 -27.65 4.60 -18.61
CA ALA A 97 -26.64 5.65 -18.53
C ALA A 97 -26.00 5.71 -17.13
N TYR A 98 -24.71 6.09 -17.08
CA TYR A 98 -24.01 6.30 -15.80
C TYR A 98 -24.52 7.54 -15.09
N ASP A 99 -24.82 7.39 -13.79
CA ASP A 99 -25.00 8.55 -12.93
C ASP A 99 -23.65 8.94 -12.32
N HIS A 100 -23.37 10.25 -12.30
CA HIS A 100 -22.13 10.83 -11.77
C HIS A 100 -21.97 10.54 -10.27
N ASN A 101 -23.07 10.42 -9.55
CA ASN A 101 -23.08 10.09 -8.13
C ASN A 101 -22.61 8.65 -7.87
N ASP A 102 -22.98 7.70 -8.72
CA ASP A 102 -22.55 6.31 -8.61
C ASP A 102 -21.02 6.16 -8.78
N LEU A 103 -20.42 6.92 -9.73
CA LEU A 103 -18.97 6.95 -9.92
C LEU A 103 -18.23 7.56 -8.72
N ASN A 104 -18.81 8.59 -8.09
CA ASN A 104 -18.25 9.20 -6.89
C ASN A 104 -18.23 8.23 -5.70
N GLU A 105 -19.32 7.51 -5.44
CA GLU A 105 -19.40 6.55 -4.35
C GLU A 105 -18.50 5.32 -4.57
N LEU A 106 -18.47 4.81 -5.80
CA LEU A 106 -17.71 3.59 -6.12
C LEU A 106 -16.22 3.81 -6.25
N TYR A 107 -15.78 4.97 -6.70
CA TYR A 107 -14.39 5.25 -7.00
C TYR A 107 -13.74 6.26 -6.06
N HIS A 108 -14.31 7.45 -5.91
CA HIS A 108 -13.66 8.54 -5.17
C HIS A 108 -13.64 8.33 -3.66
N THR A 109 -14.69 7.74 -3.09
CA THR A 109 -14.76 7.53 -1.63
C THR A 109 -13.80 6.43 -1.15
N PRO A 110 -13.73 5.25 -1.78
CA PRO A 110 -12.72 4.24 -1.45
C PRO A 110 -11.31 4.75 -1.70
N ASP A 111 -11.08 5.48 -2.79
CA ASP A 111 -9.77 6.02 -3.13
C ASP A 111 -9.24 7.03 -2.11
N ARG A 112 -10.10 7.92 -1.60
CA ARG A 112 -9.74 8.84 -0.52
C ARG A 112 -9.38 8.14 0.78
N ARG A 113 -10.14 7.11 1.17
CA ARG A 113 -9.86 6.33 2.39
C ARG A 113 -8.54 5.59 2.27
N MET A 114 -8.29 4.98 1.12
CA MET A 114 -7.05 4.28 0.84
C MET A 114 -5.84 5.22 0.83
N SER A 115 -5.97 6.38 0.22
CA SER A 115 -4.91 7.39 0.20
C SER A 115 -4.55 7.86 1.62
N LYS A 116 -5.54 8.08 2.50
CA LYS A 116 -5.29 8.41 3.91
C LYS A 116 -4.60 7.27 4.65
N PHE A 117 -5.05 6.04 4.44
CA PHE A 117 -4.46 4.85 5.04
C PHE A 117 -3.00 4.68 4.63
N ASN A 118 -2.71 4.72 3.34
CA ASN A 118 -1.34 4.61 2.82
C ASN A 118 -0.44 5.74 3.35
N ARG A 119 -0.95 6.98 3.45
CA ARG A 119 -0.20 8.09 4.05
C ARG A 119 0.15 7.82 5.51
N THR A 120 -0.78 7.25 6.29
CA THR A 120 -0.51 6.89 7.68
C THR A 120 0.57 5.81 7.77
N VAL A 121 0.48 4.77 6.94
CA VAL A 121 1.51 3.71 6.87
C VAL A 121 2.89 4.29 6.54
N HIS A 122 2.96 5.24 5.61
CA HIS A 122 4.21 5.93 5.28
C HIS A 122 4.79 6.71 6.45
N ILE A 123 3.97 7.45 7.18
CA ILE A 123 4.42 8.20 8.36
C ILE A 123 4.97 7.24 9.42
N VAL A 124 4.24 6.17 9.72
CA VAL A 124 4.66 5.16 10.70
C VAL A 124 5.98 4.50 10.27
N LEU A 125 6.10 4.13 8.99
CA LEU A 125 7.32 3.54 8.46
C LEU A 125 8.52 4.49 8.57
N THR A 126 8.33 5.77 8.22
CA THR A 126 9.38 6.79 8.32
C THR A 126 9.83 6.99 9.77
N CYS A 127 8.89 7.08 10.70
CA CYS A 127 9.21 7.17 12.13
C CYS A 127 9.98 5.93 12.61
N ASN A 128 9.59 4.73 12.17
CA ASN A 128 10.26 3.49 12.54
C ASN A 128 11.70 3.43 11.99
N VAL A 129 11.93 3.88 10.76
CA VAL A 129 13.28 3.99 10.17
C VAL A 129 14.15 4.94 10.98
N ILE A 130 13.65 6.13 11.30
CA ILE A 130 14.39 7.11 12.12
C ILE A 130 14.71 6.53 13.49
N TYR A 131 13.71 5.91 14.14
CA TYR A 131 13.89 5.28 15.44
C TYR A 131 14.95 4.18 15.39
N THR A 132 14.92 3.33 14.36
CA THR A 132 15.91 2.28 14.14
C THR A 132 17.33 2.86 14.01
N LEU A 133 17.49 3.94 13.25
CA LEU A 133 18.80 4.59 13.08
C LEU A 133 19.32 5.15 14.39
N ILE A 134 18.49 5.82 15.18
CA ILE A 134 18.84 6.36 16.49
C ILE A 134 19.23 5.23 17.45
N TYR A 135 18.37 4.20 17.54
CA TYR A 135 18.62 3.04 18.39
C TYR A 135 19.95 2.35 18.07
N THR A 136 20.18 2.09 16.78
CA THR A 136 21.42 1.45 16.32
C THR A 136 22.64 2.32 16.62
N SER A 137 22.54 3.65 16.43
CA SER A 137 23.64 4.57 16.73
C SER A 137 24.03 4.58 18.20
N ILE A 138 23.05 4.50 19.12
CA ILE A 138 23.29 4.49 20.56
C ILE A 138 23.98 3.19 21.01
N HIS A 139 23.65 2.05 20.38
CA HIS A 139 24.16 0.73 20.80
C HIS A 139 25.41 0.29 20.04
N LEU A 140 25.82 1.03 19.00
CA LEU A 140 27.07 0.80 18.27
C LEU A 140 28.24 1.65 18.79
N ILE A 141 27.98 2.65 19.63
CA ILE A 141 28.98 3.51 20.27
C ILE A 141 29.27 3.01 21.68
#